data_e58ab5c71f3b438ad7be311730e8b67a
#
_entry.id   e58ab5c71f3b438ad7be311730e8b67a
#
_cell.length_a   1.000
_cell.length_b   1.000
_cell.length_c   1.000
_cell.angle_alpha   90.00
_cell.angle_beta   90.00
_cell.angle_gamma   90.00
#
_symmetry.space_group_name_H-M   'P 1'
#
loop_
_entity.id
_entity.type
_entity.pdbx_description
1 polymer ?
#
loop_
_entity_poly.entity_id
_entity_poly.type
_entity_poly.pdbx_seq_one_letter_code
_entity_poly.pdbx_strand_id
1 'polypeptide(L)'
;LNTVVTDELVAEVKPDAIIACVGADPWALPVPGASGENVVFGAELKRADPRVGHKVVVIGGGLIGCEEGIELAKEGHEVTILEMQEELCPDCGRMHRLSVLHEIEVAETLHTATGFRCTGIDAEGVSAVDAEGKEVRFPADTVVMCAGMRPRSAEVERLSKYCTEFY
;
A
#
# COMPACT_ATOMS: atom_id res chain seq x y z
N LEU A 1 11.06 21.81 13.00
CA LEU A 1 11.53 20.57 12.36
C LEU A 1 12.40 19.79 13.34
N ASN A 2 12.44 18.45 13.17
CA ASN A 2 13.20 17.53 14.03
C ASN A 2 12.80 17.59 15.53
N THR A 3 11.53 17.89 15.80
CA THR A 3 10.98 17.96 17.14
C THR A 3 9.77 17.03 17.23
N VAL A 4 9.80 16.12 18.20
CA VAL A 4 8.64 15.27 18.52
C VAL A 4 7.63 16.11 19.28
N VAL A 5 6.37 16.08 18.85
CA VAL A 5 5.27 16.76 19.53
C VAL A 5 4.84 15.92 20.72
N THR A 6 5.32 16.31 21.92
CA THR A 6 4.92 15.67 23.19
C THR A 6 3.80 16.46 23.86
N ASP A 7 3.16 15.85 24.83
CA ASP A 7 2.10 16.49 25.63
C ASP A 7 2.60 17.71 26.38
N GLU A 8 3.85 17.65 26.90
CA GLU A 8 4.50 18.76 27.59
C GLU A 8 4.73 19.94 26.64
N LEU A 9 5.20 19.67 25.42
CA LEU A 9 5.43 20.73 24.42
C LEU A 9 4.11 21.44 24.06
N VAL A 10 3.03 20.69 23.86
CA VAL A 10 1.71 21.28 23.55
C VAL A 10 1.19 22.11 24.72
N ALA A 11 1.37 21.63 25.96
CA ALA A 11 0.97 22.36 27.18
C ALA A 11 1.79 23.61 27.40
N GLU A 12 3.06 23.65 26.99
CA GLU A 12 3.95 24.85 27.04
C GLU A 12 3.55 25.88 25.99
N VAL A 13 3.35 25.42 24.73
CA VAL A 13 3.02 26.29 23.58
C VAL A 13 1.63 26.90 23.70
N LYS A 14 0.66 26.16 24.26
CA LYS A 14 -0.76 26.55 24.43
C LYS A 14 -1.36 27.10 23.15
N PRO A 15 -1.41 26.32 22.06
CA PRO A 15 -1.93 26.79 20.79
C PRO A 15 -3.43 27.10 20.88
N ASP A 16 -3.89 28.12 20.15
CA ASP A 16 -5.32 28.43 20.01
C ASP A 16 -6.03 27.40 19.10
N ALA A 17 -5.31 26.85 18.10
CA ALA A 17 -5.79 25.84 17.17
C ALA A 17 -4.70 24.79 16.89
N ILE A 18 -5.11 23.51 16.67
CA ILE A 18 -4.23 22.42 16.27
C ILE A 18 -4.73 21.82 14.95
N ILE A 19 -3.83 21.73 13.97
CA ILE A 19 -4.04 20.96 12.73
C ILE A 19 -3.17 19.72 12.81
N ALA A 20 -3.80 18.52 12.91
CA ALA A 20 -3.11 17.27 13.10
C ALA A 20 -2.84 16.54 11.77
N CYS A 21 -1.65 16.72 11.22
CA CYS A 21 -1.19 16.08 9.99
C CYS A 21 -0.21 14.94 10.31
N VAL A 22 -0.60 13.98 11.14
CA VAL A 22 0.27 12.92 11.68
C VAL A 22 0.45 11.73 10.74
N GLY A 23 -0.26 11.70 9.60
CA GLY A 23 -0.14 10.66 8.58
C GLY A 23 -0.86 9.37 8.95
N ALA A 24 -0.43 8.29 8.29
CA ALA A 24 -0.99 6.96 8.42
C ALA A 24 0.12 5.90 8.31
N ASP A 25 -0.14 4.70 8.80
CA ASP A 25 0.76 3.56 8.70
C ASP A 25 0.26 2.57 7.63
N PRO A 26 1.16 1.88 6.91
CA PRO A 26 0.78 0.84 5.96
C PRO A 26 -0.07 -0.25 6.64
N TRP A 27 -1.10 -0.70 5.95
CA TRP A 27 -1.95 -1.78 6.44
C TRP A 27 -1.41 -3.15 6.00
N ALA A 28 -1.06 -4.01 6.96
CA ALA A 28 -0.80 -5.41 6.70
C ALA A 28 -2.12 -6.19 6.66
N LEU A 29 -2.34 -6.96 5.59
CA LEU A 29 -3.49 -7.87 5.53
C LEU A 29 -3.42 -8.90 6.65
N PRO A 30 -4.55 -9.24 7.29
CA PRO A 30 -4.61 -10.26 8.34
C PRO A 30 -4.66 -11.67 7.73
N VAL A 31 -3.66 -12.01 6.90
CA VAL A 31 -3.51 -13.33 6.28
C VAL A 31 -2.21 -14.00 6.74
N PRO A 32 -2.14 -15.34 6.75
CA PRO A 32 -0.90 -16.06 7.01
C PRO A 32 0.23 -15.57 6.11
N GLY A 33 1.41 -15.39 6.69
CA GLY A 33 2.61 -14.98 5.97
C GLY A 33 2.73 -13.49 5.63
N ALA A 34 1.78 -12.63 6.01
CA ALA A 34 1.83 -11.18 5.75
C ALA A 34 3.04 -10.44 6.39
N SER A 35 3.75 -11.08 7.31
CA SER A 35 4.99 -10.59 7.93
C SER A 35 6.21 -11.42 7.51
N GLY A 36 6.15 -12.12 6.37
CA GLY A 36 7.25 -12.90 5.83
C GLY A 36 8.45 -12.04 5.43
N GLU A 37 9.63 -12.65 5.36
CA GLU A 37 10.88 -11.95 4.97
C GLU A 37 10.83 -11.42 3.54
N ASN A 38 10.03 -12.03 2.68
CA ASN A 38 9.80 -11.62 1.28
C ASN A 38 8.67 -10.59 1.13
N VAL A 39 8.08 -10.08 2.22
CA VAL A 39 7.02 -9.07 2.20
C VAL A 39 7.59 -7.69 2.50
N VAL A 40 7.32 -6.72 1.64
CA VAL A 40 7.67 -5.31 1.81
C VAL A 40 6.43 -4.44 1.65
N PHE A 41 6.38 -3.28 2.31
CA PHE A 41 5.29 -2.34 2.12
C PHE A 41 5.61 -1.38 0.97
N GLY A 42 4.65 -1.15 0.04
CA GLY A 42 4.83 -0.23 -1.07
C GLY A 42 5.23 1.18 -0.61
N ALA A 43 4.58 1.70 0.44
CA ALA A 43 4.92 3.00 1.01
C ALA A 43 6.36 3.13 1.57
N GLU A 44 7.09 2.03 1.71
CA GLU A 44 8.47 1.97 2.20
C GLU A 44 9.49 1.66 1.11
N LEU A 45 9.02 1.32 -0.10
CA LEU A 45 9.91 1.00 -1.22
C LEU A 45 10.74 2.21 -1.63
N LYS A 46 11.94 1.92 -2.04
CA LYS A 46 12.86 2.88 -2.66
C LYS A 46 13.15 2.44 -4.08
N ARG A 47 13.51 3.39 -4.91
CA ARG A 47 13.97 3.09 -6.25
C ARG A 47 15.15 2.12 -6.21
N ALA A 48 15.12 1.09 -7.06
CA ALA A 48 16.11 0.01 -7.09
C ALA A 48 16.36 -0.63 -5.70
N ASP A 49 15.28 -0.91 -4.97
CA ASP A 49 15.37 -1.50 -3.63
C ASP A 49 15.98 -2.91 -3.69
N PRO A 50 17.10 -3.17 -3.03
CA PRO A 50 17.79 -4.47 -3.12
C PRO A 50 16.99 -5.63 -2.49
N ARG A 51 15.91 -5.35 -1.77
CA ARG A 51 15.02 -6.38 -1.21
C ARG A 51 14.06 -6.96 -2.24
N VAL A 52 13.93 -6.31 -3.41
CA VAL A 52 12.98 -6.71 -4.45
C VAL A 52 13.65 -7.70 -5.41
N GLY A 53 13.10 -8.91 -5.50
CA GLY A 53 13.52 -9.95 -6.44
C GLY A 53 12.94 -9.72 -7.85
N HIS A 54 13.18 -10.67 -8.75
CA HIS A 54 12.76 -10.50 -10.16
C HIS A 54 11.26 -10.60 -10.36
N LYS A 55 10.61 -11.57 -9.70
CA LYS A 55 9.15 -11.76 -9.76
C LYS A 55 8.47 -11.10 -8.56
N VAL A 56 7.56 -10.18 -8.84
CA VAL A 56 6.89 -9.38 -7.82
C VAL A 56 5.37 -9.53 -7.92
N VAL A 57 4.72 -9.79 -6.80
CA VAL A 57 3.27 -9.64 -6.68
C VAL A 57 2.97 -8.42 -5.81
N VAL A 58 2.27 -7.45 -6.38
CA VAL A 58 1.75 -6.28 -5.66
C VAL A 58 0.34 -6.60 -5.20
N ILE A 59 0.08 -6.62 -3.90
CA ILE A 59 -1.25 -6.86 -3.33
C ILE A 59 -1.95 -5.53 -3.08
N GLY A 60 -3.00 -5.26 -3.86
CA GLY A 60 -3.80 -4.04 -3.85
C GLY A 60 -3.63 -3.22 -5.12
N GLY A 61 -4.71 -3.08 -5.87
CA GLY A 61 -4.80 -2.34 -7.14
C GLY A 61 -5.34 -0.91 -6.99
N GLY A 62 -5.20 -0.31 -5.81
CA GLY A 62 -5.40 1.12 -5.61
C GLY A 62 -4.29 1.95 -6.27
N LEU A 63 -4.34 3.29 -6.12
CA LEU A 63 -3.37 4.18 -6.78
C LEU A 63 -1.92 3.82 -6.42
N ILE A 64 -1.61 3.65 -5.12
CA ILE A 64 -0.25 3.30 -4.67
C ILE A 64 0.23 2.00 -5.30
N GLY A 65 -0.60 0.94 -5.28
CA GLY A 65 -0.19 -0.35 -5.84
C GLY A 65 0.00 -0.33 -7.35
N CYS A 66 -0.80 0.43 -8.07
CA CYS A 66 -0.63 0.61 -9.51
C CYS A 66 0.64 1.41 -9.84
N GLU A 67 0.90 2.51 -9.13
CA GLU A 67 2.11 3.33 -9.33
C GLU A 67 3.38 2.55 -8.98
N GLU A 68 3.42 1.84 -7.85
CA GLU A 68 4.55 0.97 -7.48
C GLU A 68 4.75 -0.16 -8.50
N GLY A 69 3.67 -0.80 -8.97
CA GLY A 69 3.75 -1.83 -10.00
C GLY A 69 4.34 -1.31 -11.31
N ILE A 70 3.95 -0.12 -11.74
CA ILE A 70 4.48 0.54 -12.93
C ILE A 70 5.98 0.85 -12.76
N GLU A 71 6.39 1.42 -11.63
CA GLU A 71 7.80 1.75 -11.39
C GLU A 71 8.67 0.49 -11.32
N LEU A 72 8.22 -0.56 -10.64
CA LEU A 72 8.91 -1.86 -10.60
C LEU A 72 9.05 -2.49 -12.01
N ALA A 73 8.02 -2.42 -12.83
CA ALA A 73 8.10 -2.91 -14.22
C ALA A 73 9.11 -2.09 -15.05
N LYS A 74 9.17 -0.76 -14.87
CA LYS A 74 10.20 0.10 -15.48
C LYS A 74 11.61 -0.21 -15.01
N GLU A 75 11.76 -0.72 -13.79
CA GLU A 75 13.03 -1.20 -13.24
C GLU A 75 13.43 -2.61 -13.74
N GLY A 76 12.56 -3.27 -14.52
CA GLY A 76 12.82 -4.55 -15.17
C GLY A 76 12.34 -5.77 -14.38
N HIS A 77 11.48 -5.59 -13.39
CA HIS A 77 10.84 -6.68 -12.68
C HIS A 77 9.64 -7.24 -13.47
N GLU A 78 9.34 -8.52 -13.28
CA GLU A 78 8.10 -9.17 -13.73
C GLU A 78 7.04 -8.99 -12.65
N VAL A 79 6.06 -8.14 -12.90
CA VAL A 79 5.10 -7.68 -11.88
C VAL A 79 3.71 -8.20 -12.15
N THR A 80 3.00 -8.66 -11.11
CA THR A 80 1.57 -8.91 -11.14
C THR A 80 0.87 -8.08 -10.06
N ILE A 81 -0.04 -7.20 -10.45
CA ILE A 81 -0.94 -6.50 -9.52
C ILE A 81 -2.14 -7.40 -9.23
N LEU A 82 -2.27 -7.82 -7.98
CA LEU A 82 -3.37 -8.63 -7.47
C LEU A 82 -4.39 -7.74 -6.78
N GLU A 83 -5.62 -7.70 -7.28
CA GLU A 83 -6.70 -6.86 -6.73
C GLU A 83 -7.97 -7.69 -6.50
N MET A 84 -8.61 -7.49 -5.34
CA MET A 84 -9.83 -8.20 -4.98
C MET A 84 -11.10 -7.65 -5.67
N GLN A 85 -11.08 -6.40 -6.09
CA GLN A 85 -12.15 -5.79 -6.86
C GLN A 85 -11.97 -6.04 -8.36
N GLU A 86 -13.01 -5.80 -9.14
CA GLU A 86 -12.99 -5.96 -10.60
C GLU A 86 -12.21 -4.83 -11.30
N GLU A 87 -12.02 -3.70 -10.64
CA GLU A 87 -11.44 -2.49 -11.21
C GLU A 87 -10.19 -2.04 -10.44
N LEU A 88 -9.21 -1.52 -11.20
CA LEU A 88 -8.04 -0.84 -10.64
C LEU A 88 -8.31 0.65 -10.44
N CYS A 89 -7.72 1.24 -9.39
CA CYS A 89 -7.79 2.67 -9.07
C CYS A 89 -9.22 3.25 -9.07
N PRO A 90 -10.22 2.60 -8.44
CA PRO A 90 -11.62 3.07 -8.51
C PRO A 90 -11.80 4.48 -7.91
N ASP A 91 -11.00 4.82 -6.89
CA ASP A 91 -11.07 6.10 -6.18
C ASP A 91 -10.19 7.21 -6.78
N CYS A 92 -9.52 6.94 -7.91
CA CYS A 92 -8.69 7.92 -8.59
C CYS A 92 -9.51 8.94 -9.36
N GLY A 93 -9.02 10.18 -9.41
CA GLY A 93 -9.54 11.17 -10.35
C GLY A 93 -9.48 10.67 -11.80
N ARG A 94 -10.57 10.86 -12.56
CA ARG A 94 -10.75 10.26 -13.90
C ARG A 94 -9.56 10.37 -14.84
N MET A 95 -8.94 11.55 -14.93
CA MET A 95 -7.81 11.76 -15.85
C MET A 95 -6.55 11.02 -15.38
N HIS A 96 -6.30 11.01 -14.07
CA HIS A 96 -5.17 10.30 -13.50
C HIS A 96 -5.35 8.78 -13.67
N ARG A 97 -6.55 8.25 -13.40
CA ARG A 97 -6.86 6.84 -13.62
C ARG A 97 -6.59 6.41 -15.07
N LEU A 98 -7.02 7.21 -16.06
CA LEU A 98 -6.75 6.90 -17.46
C LEU A 98 -5.26 6.84 -17.78
N SER A 99 -4.45 7.74 -17.22
CA SER A 99 -3.01 7.72 -17.39
C SER A 99 -2.37 6.46 -16.77
N VAL A 100 -2.74 6.14 -15.55
CA VAL A 100 -2.24 4.94 -14.84
C VAL A 100 -2.61 3.66 -15.59
N LEU A 101 -3.88 3.50 -16.01
CA LEU A 101 -4.32 2.32 -16.75
C LEU A 101 -3.60 2.20 -18.11
N HIS A 102 -3.33 3.31 -18.78
CA HIS A 102 -2.57 3.30 -20.02
C HIS A 102 -1.11 2.86 -19.79
N GLU A 103 -0.45 3.35 -18.73
CA GLU A 103 0.92 2.90 -18.41
C GLU A 103 0.97 1.40 -18.07
N ILE A 104 -0.05 0.87 -17.38
CA ILE A 104 -0.18 -0.56 -17.13
C ILE A 104 -0.34 -1.34 -18.45
N GLU A 105 -1.21 -0.87 -19.34
CA GLU A 105 -1.50 -1.53 -20.62
C GLU A 105 -0.28 -1.64 -21.54
N VAL A 106 0.60 -0.61 -21.54
CA VAL A 106 1.77 -0.58 -22.43
C VAL A 106 3.02 -1.24 -21.80
N ALA A 107 2.99 -1.58 -20.52
CA ALA A 107 4.11 -2.20 -19.84
C ALA A 107 4.15 -3.72 -20.12
N GLU A 108 5.18 -4.20 -20.83
CA GLU A 108 5.29 -5.60 -21.27
C GLU A 108 5.45 -6.59 -20.12
N THR A 109 6.05 -6.17 -19.00
CA THR A 109 6.34 -7.01 -17.82
C THR A 109 5.37 -6.80 -16.66
N LEU A 110 4.31 -6.02 -16.86
CA LEU A 110 3.28 -5.74 -15.86
C LEU A 110 1.96 -6.43 -16.22
N HIS A 111 1.50 -7.28 -15.33
CA HIS A 111 0.25 -8.02 -15.46
C HIS A 111 -0.73 -7.62 -14.36
N THR A 112 -2.01 -7.78 -14.61
CA THR A 112 -3.07 -7.52 -13.63
C THR A 112 -3.93 -8.76 -13.42
N ALA A 113 -4.29 -9.01 -12.16
CA ALA A 113 -5.21 -10.07 -11.75
C ALA A 113 -6.27 -9.44 -10.83
N THR A 114 -7.39 -9.01 -11.41
CA THR A 114 -8.56 -8.47 -10.70
C THR A 114 -9.55 -9.55 -10.32
N GLY A 115 -10.39 -9.32 -9.31
CA GLY A 115 -11.34 -10.32 -8.80
C GLY A 115 -10.69 -11.41 -7.92
N PHE A 116 -9.44 -11.24 -7.49
CA PHE A 116 -8.71 -12.22 -6.69
C PHE A 116 -8.41 -11.69 -5.28
N ARG A 117 -8.91 -12.36 -4.27
CA ARG A 117 -8.64 -12.03 -2.87
C ARG A 117 -7.49 -12.87 -2.32
N CYS A 118 -6.42 -12.21 -1.88
CA CYS A 118 -5.30 -12.87 -1.20
C CYS A 118 -5.78 -13.63 0.05
N THR A 119 -5.32 -14.87 0.21
CA THR A 119 -5.63 -15.75 1.34
C THR A 119 -4.41 -16.16 2.14
N GLY A 120 -3.20 -16.00 1.59
CA GLY A 120 -1.95 -16.32 2.27
C GLY A 120 -0.73 -15.97 1.45
N ILE A 121 0.39 -15.86 2.12
CA ILE A 121 1.72 -15.57 1.54
C ILE A 121 2.70 -16.57 2.10
N ASP A 122 3.63 -17.04 1.29
CA ASP A 122 4.77 -17.85 1.73
C ASP A 122 6.03 -17.52 0.90
N ALA A 123 7.09 -18.28 1.07
CA ALA A 123 8.37 -18.06 0.38
C ALA A 123 8.30 -18.20 -1.15
N GLU A 124 7.25 -18.85 -1.69
CA GLU A 124 7.07 -19.08 -3.13
C GLU A 124 6.08 -18.11 -3.77
N GLY A 125 5.42 -17.23 -3.00
CA GLY A 125 4.51 -16.21 -3.50
C GLY A 125 3.17 -16.11 -2.76
N VAL A 126 2.09 -15.82 -3.50
CA VAL A 126 0.77 -15.47 -2.97
C VAL A 126 -0.27 -16.52 -3.35
N SER A 127 -1.04 -16.99 -2.37
CA SER A 127 -2.28 -17.74 -2.59
C SER A 127 -3.46 -16.79 -2.60
N ALA A 128 -4.38 -16.97 -3.54
CA ALA A 128 -5.60 -16.17 -3.64
C ALA A 128 -6.78 -17.03 -4.07
N VAL A 129 -7.98 -16.50 -3.92
CA VAL A 129 -9.23 -17.11 -4.40
C VAL A 129 -9.97 -16.13 -5.30
N ASP A 130 -10.59 -16.66 -6.36
CA ASP A 130 -11.51 -15.90 -7.21
C ASP A 130 -12.90 -15.76 -6.57
N ALA A 131 -13.84 -15.16 -7.30
CA ALA A 131 -15.23 -14.95 -6.84
C ALA A 131 -15.99 -16.28 -6.60
N GLU A 132 -15.62 -17.35 -7.30
CA GLU A 132 -16.20 -18.69 -7.18
C GLU A 132 -15.54 -19.51 -6.05
N GLY A 133 -14.50 -18.98 -5.40
CA GLY A 133 -13.76 -19.63 -4.32
C GLY A 133 -12.70 -20.61 -4.82
N LYS A 134 -12.35 -20.59 -6.11
CA LYS A 134 -11.27 -21.39 -6.68
C LYS A 134 -9.92 -20.81 -6.27
N GLU A 135 -9.08 -21.65 -5.72
CA GLU A 135 -7.71 -21.27 -5.35
C GLU A 135 -6.81 -21.11 -6.59
N VAL A 136 -6.04 -20.02 -6.57
CA VAL A 136 -5.04 -19.69 -7.59
C VAL A 136 -3.74 -19.30 -6.88
N ARG A 137 -2.61 -19.68 -7.47
CA ARG A 137 -1.27 -19.36 -6.97
C ARG A 137 -0.59 -18.34 -7.90
N PHE A 138 -0.01 -17.31 -7.30
CA PHE A 138 0.80 -16.29 -7.96
C PHE A 138 2.25 -16.40 -7.46
N PRO A 139 3.17 -16.99 -8.25
CA PRO A 139 4.56 -17.11 -7.86
C PRO A 139 5.25 -15.75 -7.73
N ALA A 140 6.03 -15.55 -6.67
CA ALA A 140 6.77 -14.31 -6.46
C ALA A 140 8.00 -14.52 -5.58
N ASP A 141 9.09 -13.84 -5.92
CA ASP A 141 10.27 -13.69 -5.07
C ASP A 141 10.02 -12.65 -3.97
N THR A 142 9.20 -11.63 -4.29
CA THR A 142 8.83 -10.54 -3.38
C THR A 142 7.36 -10.22 -3.48
N VAL A 143 6.75 -9.96 -2.35
CA VAL A 143 5.36 -9.50 -2.24
C VAL A 143 5.34 -8.06 -1.74
N VAL A 144 4.78 -7.16 -2.54
CA VAL A 144 4.63 -5.74 -2.19
C VAL A 144 3.22 -5.49 -1.66
N MET A 145 3.12 -5.14 -0.39
CA MET A 145 1.85 -4.90 0.29
C MET A 145 1.38 -3.45 0.06
N CYS A 146 0.30 -3.28 -0.70
CA CYS A 146 -0.36 -2.01 -1.00
C CYS A 146 -1.85 -2.05 -0.63
N ALA A 147 -2.22 -2.80 0.41
CA ALA A 147 -3.61 -3.08 0.81
C ALA A 147 -4.29 -1.91 1.55
N GLY A 148 -3.71 -0.71 1.52
CA GLY A 148 -4.23 0.50 2.12
C GLY A 148 -3.41 1.04 3.28
N MET A 149 -3.92 2.10 3.91
CA MET A 149 -3.27 2.82 5.01
C MET A 149 -4.20 2.92 6.22
N ARG A 150 -3.65 2.83 7.41
CA ARG A 150 -4.35 3.10 8.67
C ARG A 150 -4.02 4.47 9.20
N PRO A 151 -5.01 5.37 9.42
CA PRO A 151 -4.76 6.64 10.07
C PRO A 151 -4.27 6.44 11.51
N ARG A 152 -3.36 7.31 11.98
CA ARG A 152 -2.85 7.33 13.35
C ARG A 152 -3.84 7.97 14.33
N SER A 153 -5.05 7.39 14.39
CA SER A 153 -6.18 7.94 15.14
C SER A 153 -5.90 8.13 16.63
N ALA A 154 -5.12 7.24 17.25
CA ALA A 154 -4.75 7.37 18.66
C ALA A 154 -3.90 8.64 18.95
N GLU A 155 -3.03 9.03 18.01
CA GLU A 155 -2.24 10.25 18.12
C GLU A 155 -3.09 11.49 17.91
N VAL A 156 -4.01 11.44 16.94
CA VAL A 156 -5.01 12.49 16.72
C VAL A 156 -5.87 12.69 17.97
N GLU A 157 -6.40 11.61 18.56
CA GLU A 157 -7.20 11.66 19.79
C GLU A 157 -6.39 12.20 20.99
N ARG A 158 -5.13 11.84 21.10
CA ARG A 158 -4.24 12.37 22.14
C ARG A 158 -4.11 13.89 22.05
N LEU A 159 -3.88 14.40 20.84
CA LEU A 159 -3.68 15.84 20.59
C LEU A 159 -4.98 16.65 20.71
N SER A 160 -6.11 16.08 20.38
CA SER A 160 -7.41 16.77 20.39
C SER A 160 -7.84 17.28 21.77
N LYS A 161 -7.23 16.77 22.85
CA LYS A 161 -7.54 17.16 24.24
C LYS A 161 -6.99 18.54 24.62
N TYR A 162 -6.06 19.09 23.85
CA TYR A 162 -5.34 20.32 24.20
C TYR A 162 -5.93 21.58 23.62
N CYS A 163 -6.87 21.46 22.68
CA CYS A 163 -7.43 22.61 21.99
C CYS A 163 -8.87 22.35 21.59
N THR A 164 -9.73 23.39 21.65
CA THR A 164 -11.12 23.33 21.19
C THR A 164 -11.24 23.45 19.69
N GLU A 165 -10.31 24.16 19.03
CA GLU A 165 -10.21 24.25 17.58
C GLU A 165 -9.18 23.21 17.08
N PHE A 166 -9.70 22.02 16.73
CA PHE A 166 -8.91 20.87 16.32
C PHE A 166 -9.34 20.38 14.92
N TYR A 167 -8.37 20.19 14.03
CA TYR A 167 -8.55 19.80 12.63
C TYR A 167 -7.65 18.65 12.22
#